data_d56dcda25f568b6c73f07336857eed44
#
_entry.id   d56dcda25f568b6c73f07336857eed44
#
_cell.length_a   1.000
_cell.length_b   1.000
_cell.length_c   1.000
_cell.angle_alpha   90.00
_cell.angle_beta   90.00
_cell.angle_gamma   90.00
#
_symmetry.space_group_name_H-M   'P 1'
#
loop_
_entity.id
_entity.type
_entity.pdbx_description
1 polymer ?
#
loop_
_entity_poly.entity_id
_entity_poly.type
_entity_poly.pdbx_seq_one_letter_code
_entity_poly.pdbx_strand_id
1 'polypeptide(L)'
;MLTEERYKMILNALDGKNAVTLSELCSLLGASESTVRRDLNHLAERGLLIKIHGGAMPCNDKFSFGEQNIEEKSHLYNDEKTAIAKYAASLIEDGDFVFIDAGTTTEKMIDYISAKNVTFVTNAFVHAKKLAQRGFKVFLPAGEIKLTTEAIVGAECVSSLQAYNFTKSFIGANGISLSAGVSTPDRNEASIKAEVIRHSRTAYILSDHSKFDQITSVTFTDLDKVIIITDKLSDKKYLTAANIKEVM
;
A
#
# COMPACT_ATOMS: atom_id res chain seq x y z
N MET A 1 -22.27 34.02 2.20
CA MET A 1 -21.72 32.91 3.02
C MET A 1 -20.21 32.99 2.99
N LEU A 2 -19.55 32.97 4.14
CA LEU A 2 -18.10 32.98 4.26
C LEU A 2 -17.51 31.63 3.78
N THR A 3 -16.26 31.64 3.32
CA THR A 3 -15.59 30.43 2.83
C THR A 3 -15.51 29.33 3.89
N GLU A 4 -15.15 29.69 5.12
CA GLU A 4 -15.09 28.75 6.25
C GLU A 4 -16.46 28.14 6.63
N GLU A 5 -17.53 28.88 6.46
CA GLU A 5 -18.88 28.37 6.67
C GLU A 5 -19.24 27.33 5.59
N ARG A 6 -18.87 27.59 4.32
CA ARG A 6 -19.09 26.63 3.25
C ARG A 6 -18.30 25.34 3.48
N TYR A 7 -17.05 25.45 3.94
CA TYR A 7 -16.22 24.28 4.25
C TYR A 7 -16.86 23.40 5.34
N LYS A 8 -17.35 24.03 6.43
CA LYS A 8 -18.06 23.31 7.49
C LYS A 8 -19.32 22.62 6.96
N MET A 9 -20.09 23.30 6.12
CA MET A 9 -21.31 22.71 5.54
C MET A 9 -21.00 21.55 4.60
N ILE A 10 -19.91 21.62 3.82
CA ILE A 10 -19.46 20.50 2.96
C ILE A 10 -19.10 19.30 3.81
N LEU A 11 -18.26 19.50 4.85
CA LEU A 11 -17.83 18.41 5.73
C LEU A 11 -19.01 17.79 6.50
N ASN A 12 -19.92 18.61 7.01
CA ASN A 12 -21.13 18.12 7.67
C ASN A 12 -22.07 17.37 6.70
N ALA A 13 -22.13 17.78 5.43
CA ALA A 13 -22.93 17.07 4.43
C ALA A 13 -22.37 15.67 4.10
N LEU A 14 -21.07 15.47 4.31
CA LEU A 14 -20.39 14.19 4.12
C LEU A 14 -20.50 13.27 5.36
N ASP A 15 -20.77 13.84 6.53
CA ASP A 15 -20.85 13.07 7.77
C ASP A 15 -21.98 12.03 7.70
N GLY A 16 -21.65 10.78 7.97
CA GLY A 16 -22.58 9.63 7.90
C GLY A 16 -23.04 9.23 6.49
N LYS A 17 -22.45 9.80 5.42
CA LYS A 17 -22.75 9.43 4.04
C LYS A 17 -21.55 8.81 3.35
N ASN A 18 -21.79 7.94 2.36
CA ASN A 18 -20.72 7.37 1.54
C ASN A 18 -20.18 8.36 0.51
N ALA A 19 -21.01 9.24 -0.02
CA ALA A 19 -20.63 10.31 -0.95
C ALA A 19 -21.72 11.38 -1.02
N VAL A 20 -21.33 12.58 -1.50
CA VAL A 20 -22.25 13.69 -1.83
C VAL A 20 -21.90 14.19 -3.23
N THR A 21 -22.93 14.37 -4.06
CA THR A 21 -22.73 14.85 -5.43
C THR A 21 -22.48 16.35 -5.50
N LEU A 22 -21.85 16.80 -6.58
CA LEU A 22 -21.61 18.22 -6.84
C LEU A 22 -22.94 19.01 -6.89
N SER A 23 -23.97 18.41 -7.49
CA SER A 23 -25.31 19.02 -7.58
C SER A 23 -25.95 19.21 -6.21
N GLU A 24 -25.88 18.21 -5.32
CA GLU A 24 -26.37 18.31 -3.94
C GLU A 24 -25.64 19.41 -3.17
N LEU A 25 -24.31 19.49 -3.33
CA LEU A 25 -23.52 20.54 -2.68
C LEU A 25 -23.84 21.93 -3.24
N CYS A 26 -24.03 22.09 -4.54
CA CYS A 26 -24.44 23.36 -5.12
C CYS A 26 -25.78 23.80 -4.56
N SER A 27 -26.74 22.89 -4.45
CA SER A 27 -28.07 23.17 -3.89
C SER A 27 -28.01 23.52 -2.42
N LEU A 28 -27.23 22.77 -1.64
CA LEU A 28 -27.05 23.00 -0.20
C LEU A 28 -26.40 24.34 0.11
N LEU A 29 -25.39 24.72 -0.68
CA LEU A 29 -24.57 25.92 -0.43
C LEU A 29 -25.11 27.17 -1.14
N GLY A 30 -26.07 27.03 -2.06
CA GLY A 30 -26.51 28.11 -2.93
C GLY A 30 -25.35 28.71 -3.77
N ALA A 31 -24.38 27.90 -4.15
CA ALA A 31 -23.16 28.32 -4.82
C ALA A 31 -23.02 27.70 -6.21
N SER A 32 -22.27 28.38 -7.09
CA SER A 32 -22.01 27.86 -8.44
C SER A 32 -21.11 26.62 -8.40
N GLU A 33 -21.22 25.76 -9.42
CA GLU A 33 -20.35 24.59 -9.56
C GLU A 33 -18.86 24.94 -9.51
N SER A 34 -18.45 26.05 -10.10
CA SER A 34 -17.05 26.49 -10.10
C SER A 34 -16.56 26.83 -8.69
N THR A 35 -17.42 27.42 -7.86
CA THR A 35 -17.11 27.70 -6.46
C THR A 35 -17.00 26.43 -5.65
N VAL A 36 -17.98 25.52 -5.78
CA VAL A 36 -17.97 24.24 -5.07
C VAL A 36 -16.78 23.38 -5.48
N ARG A 37 -16.44 23.31 -6.78
CA ARG A 37 -15.25 22.59 -7.26
C ARG A 37 -13.95 23.14 -6.66
N ARG A 38 -13.82 24.45 -6.48
CA ARG A 38 -12.66 25.08 -5.84
C ARG A 38 -12.61 24.74 -4.36
N ASP A 39 -13.73 24.82 -3.67
CA ASP A 39 -13.86 24.46 -2.25
C ASP A 39 -13.51 22.98 -2.02
N LEU A 40 -14.01 22.07 -2.87
CA LEU A 40 -13.67 20.65 -2.83
C LEU A 40 -12.18 20.38 -3.10
N ASN A 41 -11.56 21.08 -4.04
CA ASN A 41 -10.13 20.96 -4.29
C ASN A 41 -9.34 21.36 -3.05
N HIS A 42 -9.66 22.51 -2.45
CA HIS A 42 -8.96 23.00 -1.27
C HIS A 42 -9.11 22.06 -0.05
N LEU A 43 -10.30 21.52 0.17
CA LEU A 43 -10.55 20.56 1.25
C LEU A 43 -9.85 19.22 1.00
N ALA A 44 -9.78 18.77 -0.27
CA ALA A 44 -9.06 17.55 -0.66
C ALA A 44 -7.54 17.71 -0.49
N GLU A 45 -6.96 18.85 -0.88
CA GLU A 45 -5.55 19.17 -0.67
C GLU A 45 -5.16 19.15 0.83
N ARG A 46 -6.12 19.45 1.71
CA ARG A 46 -5.97 19.38 3.16
C ARG A 46 -6.28 17.99 3.75
N GLY A 47 -6.62 17.00 2.90
CA GLY A 47 -6.96 15.64 3.33
C GLY A 47 -8.26 15.54 4.15
N LEU A 48 -9.15 16.53 4.09
CA LEU A 48 -10.40 16.57 4.85
C LEU A 48 -11.56 15.87 4.17
N LEU A 49 -11.44 15.61 2.88
CA LEU A 49 -12.37 14.81 2.07
C LEU A 49 -11.62 14.21 0.87
N ILE A 50 -12.25 13.26 0.19
CA ILE A 50 -11.75 12.69 -1.05
C ILE A 50 -12.65 13.18 -2.19
N LYS A 51 -12.04 13.80 -3.21
CA LYS A 51 -12.74 14.24 -4.40
C LYS A 51 -12.92 13.07 -5.35
N ILE A 52 -14.15 12.85 -5.82
CA ILE A 52 -14.51 11.84 -6.83
C ILE A 52 -15.12 12.50 -8.06
N HIS A 53 -15.29 11.72 -9.15
CA HIS A 53 -15.93 12.22 -10.34
C HIS A 53 -17.40 12.59 -10.02
N GLY A 54 -17.72 13.89 -10.12
CA GLY A 54 -19.07 14.40 -9.85
C GLY A 54 -19.40 14.68 -8.39
N GLY A 55 -18.44 14.65 -7.43
CA GLY A 55 -18.71 14.96 -6.02
C GLY A 55 -17.55 14.77 -5.08
N ALA A 56 -17.86 14.45 -3.84
CA ALA A 56 -16.88 14.16 -2.78
C ALA A 56 -17.39 13.03 -1.87
N MET A 57 -16.43 12.38 -1.17
CA MET A 57 -16.70 11.39 -0.13
C MET A 57 -15.91 11.75 1.15
N PRO A 58 -16.35 11.30 2.33
CA PRO A 58 -15.63 11.55 3.57
C PRO A 58 -14.26 10.88 3.52
N CYS A 59 -13.27 11.55 4.11
CA CYS A 59 -11.98 10.96 4.38
C CYS A 59 -12.06 10.26 5.75
N ASN A 60 -12.25 8.95 5.72
CA ASN A 60 -12.33 8.12 6.94
C ASN A 60 -10.97 7.57 7.36
N ASP A 61 -9.90 8.12 6.81
CA ASP A 61 -8.56 7.65 7.06
C ASP A 61 -8.18 7.81 8.54
N LYS A 62 -7.65 6.74 9.10
CA LYS A 62 -7.14 6.72 10.48
C LYS A 62 -5.62 6.81 10.45
N PHE A 63 -5.07 7.77 11.19
CA PHE A 63 -3.63 7.84 11.37
C PHE A 63 -3.16 6.80 12.39
N SER A 64 -2.19 5.98 11.98
CA SER A 64 -1.52 5.00 12.84
C SER A 64 -0.06 5.39 12.98
N PHE A 65 0.36 5.73 14.21
CA PHE A 65 1.73 6.21 14.50
C PHE A 65 2.65 5.14 15.08
N GLY A 66 2.16 3.94 15.32
CA GLY A 66 2.93 2.84 15.91
C GLY A 66 3.44 1.85 14.86
N GLU A 67 4.70 1.46 14.96
CA GLU A 67 5.21 0.30 14.23
C GLU A 67 5.03 -0.94 15.10
N GLN A 68 4.16 -1.85 14.67
CA GLN A 68 4.06 -3.17 15.28
C GLN A 68 5.29 -4.00 14.93
N ASN A 69 5.84 -4.73 15.90
CA ASN A 69 6.94 -5.64 15.63
C ASN A 69 6.48 -6.85 14.79
N ILE A 70 7.45 -7.60 14.24
CA ILE A 70 7.16 -8.72 13.34
C ILE A 70 6.44 -9.86 14.07
N GLU A 71 6.73 -10.09 15.35
CA GLU A 71 6.12 -11.12 16.17
C GLU A 71 4.62 -10.84 16.37
N GLU A 72 4.26 -9.62 16.76
CA GLU A 72 2.86 -9.19 16.88
C GLU A 72 2.11 -9.35 15.55
N LYS A 73 2.72 -8.89 14.45
CA LYS A 73 2.13 -9.00 13.11
C LYS A 73 1.94 -10.44 12.66
N SER A 74 2.81 -11.38 13.07
CA SER A 74 2.77 -12.77 12.61
C SER A 74 1.50 -13.51 13.03
N HIS A 75 0.93 -13.15 14.17
CA HIS A 75 -0.26 -13.79 14.74
C HIS A 75 -1.59 -13.17 14.24
N LEU A 76 -1.55 -11.98 13.64
CA LEU A 76 -2.74 -11.28 13.16
C LEU A 76 -3.11 -11.70 11.73
N TYR A 77 -4.41 -11.93 11.47
CA TYR A 77 -4.96 -12.16 10.12
C TYR A 77 -4.25 -13.30 9.38
N ASN A 78 -4.05 -14.43 10.07
CA ASN A 78 -3.20 -15.52 9.57
C ASN A 78 -3.78 -16.21 8.33
N ASP A 79 -5.09 -16.42 8.28
CA ASP A 79 -5.79 -17.06 7.17
C ASP A 79 -5.83 -16.14 5.94
N GLU A 80 -6.09 -14.83 6.16
CA GLU A 80 -6.08 -13.80 5.15
C GLU A 80 -4.68 -13.70 4.50
N LYS A 81 -3.64 -13.59 5.32
CA LYS A 81 -2.25 -13.55 4.83
C LYS A 81 -1.88 -14.82 4.07
N THR A 82 -2.38 -15.97 4.49
CA THR A 82 -2.13 -17.23 3.80
C THR A 82 -2.80 -17.26 2.43
N ALA A 83 -4.03 -16.79 2.31
CA ALA A 83 -4.72 -16.69 1.02
C ALA A 83 -3.99 -15.72 0.06
N ILE A 84 -3.63 -14.53 0.55
CA ILE A 84 -2.84 -13.54 -0.19
C ILE A 84 -1.51 -14.13 -0.65
N ALA A 85 -0.78 -14.79 0.25
CA ALA A 85 0.52 -15.39 -0.01
C ALA A 85 0.47 -16.50 -1.08
N LYS A 86 -0.54 -17.38 -1.03
CA LYS A 86 -0.77 -18.43 -2.03
C LYS A 86 -1.01 -17.83 -3.41
N TYR A 87 -1.88 -16.85 -3.50
CA TYR A 87 -2.17 -16.20 -4.76
C TYR A 87 -0.94 -15.45 -5.31
N ALA A 88 -0.25 -14.67 -4.46
CA ALA A 88 0.96 -13.96 -4.87
C ALA A 88 2.05 -14.92 -5.37
N ALA A 89 2.26 -16.05 -4.69
CA ALA A 89 3.23 -17.06 -5.12
C ALA A 89 2.88 -17.67 -6.48
N SER A 90 1.60 -17.84 -6.82
CA SER A 90 1.16 -18.37 -8.11
C SER A 90 1.44 -17.43 -9.29
N LEU A 91 1.75 -16.17 -9.03
CA LEU A 91 2.09 -15.19 -10.06
C LEU A 91 3.57 -15.25 -10.48
N ILE A 92 4.41 -15.97 -9.72
CA ILE A 92 5.83 -16.14 -10.06
C ILE A 92 5.96 -17.21 -11.14
N GLU A 93 6.70 -16.87 -12.19
CA GLU A 93 6.95 -17.72 -13.34
C GLU A 93 8.42 -18.17 -13.40
N ASP A 94 8.66 -19.25 -14.14
CA ASP A 94 10.02 -19.76 -14.35
C ASP A 94 10.90 -18.72 -15.03
N GLY A 95 12.09 -18.49 -14.49
CA GLY A 95 13.04 -17.51 -14.99
C GLY A 95 12.83 -16.08 -14.50
N ASP A 96 11.83 -15.82 -13.66
CA ASP A 96 11.62 -14.50 -13.07
C ASP A 96 12.81 -14.03 -12.23
N PHE A 97 13.00 -12.71 -12.19
CA PHE A 97 13.89 -12.01 -11.26
C PHE A 97 13.04 -11.18 -10.29
N VAL A 98 12.90 -11.67 -9.06
CA VAL A 98 11.85 -11.26 -8.13
C VAL A 98 12.43 -10.57 -6.90
N PHE A 99 11.83 -9.44 -6.50
CA PHE A 99 12.07 -8.86 -5.17
C PHE A 99 10.96 -9.30 -4.20
N ILE A 100 11.36 -9.71 -2.98
CA ILE A 100 10.45 -9.98 -1.86
C ILE A 100 10.84 -9.09 -0.68
N ASP A 101 9.93 -8.21 -0.27
CA ASP A 101 10.10 -7.28 0.84
C ASP A 101 10.01 -7.98 2.20
N ALA A 102 10.62 -7.41 3.23
CA ALA A 102 10.50 -7.87 4.60
C ALA A 102 9.05 -7.71 5.11
N GLY A 103 8.45 -8.80 5.58
CA GLY A 103 7.09 -8.77 6.12
C GLY A 103 6.49 -10.15 6.32
N THR A 104 5.49 -10.25 7.20
CA THR A 104 4.89 -11.54 7.56
C THR A 104 4.05 -12.17 6.45
N THR A 105 3.43 -11.38 5.58
CA THR A 105 2.67 -11.89 4.43
C THR A 105 3.59 -12.36 3.33
N THR A 106 4.65 -11.60 3.05
CA THR A 106 5.68 -11.92 2.06
C THR A 106 6.51 -13.12 2.49
N GLU A 107 6.76 -13.31 3.79
CA GLU A 107 7.40 -14.52 4.31
C GLU A 107 6.59 -15.79 4.02
N LYS A 108 5.28 -15.75 4.31
CA LYS A 108 4.38 -16.88 4.03
C LYS A 108 4.34 -17.26 2.55
N MET A 109 4.46 -16.29 1.67
CA MET A 109 4.46 -16.52 0.22
C MET A 109 5.57 -17.48 -0.20
N ILE A 110 6.73 -17.45 0.47
CA ILE A 110 7.89 -18.30 0.14
C ILE A 110 7.52 -19.78 0.15
N ASP A 111 6.65 -20.22 1.07
CA ASP A 111 6.26 -21.64 1.20
C ASP A 111 5.46 -22.16 0.01
N TYR A 112 4.80 -21.28 -0.74
CA TYR A 112 3.90 -21.63 -1.83
C TYR A 112 4.51 -21.42 -3.24
N ILE A 113 5.76 -20.95 -3.35
CA ILE A 113 6.43 -20.76 -4.64
C ILE A 113 6.65 -22.13 -5.29
N SER A 114 6.12 -22.34 -6.49
CA SER A 114 6.28 -23.57 -7.28
C SER A 114 7.16 -23.40 -8.51
N ALA A 115 7.38 -22.17 -8.93
CA ALA A 115 8.22 -21.83 -10.08
C ALA A 115 9.68 -22.26 -9.86
N LYS A 116 10.38 -22.56 -10.95
CA LYS A 116 11.77 -23.00 -10.96
C LYS A 116 12.66 -21.97 -11.64
N ASN A 117 13.97 -22.06 -11.39
CA ASN A 117 14.96 -21.16 -11.99
C ASN A 117 14.70 -19.67 -11.73
N VAL A 118 14.05 -19.36 -10.62
CA VAL A 118 13.79 -17.98 -10.18
C VAL A 118 15.00 -17.47 -9.40
N THR A 119 15.36 -16.22 -9.64
CA THR A 119 16.36 -15.52 -8.83
C THR A 119 15.65 -14.51 -7.96
N PHE A 120 15.96 -14.52 -6.67
CA PHE A 120 15.36 -13.62 -5.69
C PHE A 120 16.35 -12.58 -5.19
N VAL A 121 15.83 -11.39 -4.92
CA VAL A 121 16.46 -10.37 -4.07
C VAL A 121 15.49 -10.10 -2.93
N THR A 122 15.98 -10.01 -1.71
CA THR A 122 15.15 -9.68 -0.56
C THR A 122 15.95 -8.85 0.44
N ASN A 123 15.32 -7.87 1.06
CA ASN A 123 15.92 -7.13 2.17
C ASN A 123 15.62 -7.78 3.54
N ALA A 124 15.09 -9.00 3.58
CA ALA A 124 14.82 -9.72 4.82
C ALA A 124 15.78 -10.91 4.99
N PHE A 125 16.55 -10.91 6.08
CA PHE A 125 17.50 -11.99 6.38
C PHE A 125 16.82 -13.36 6.51
N VAL A 126 15.66 -13.41 7.19
CA VAL A 126 14.88 -14.63 7.38
C VAL A 126 14.37 -15.18 6.06
N HIS A 127 13.86 -14.30 5.19
CA HIS A 127 13.39 -14.67 3.84
C HIS A 127 14.52 -15.24 2.99
N ALA A 128 15.70 -14.59 3.01
CA ALA A 128 16.87 -15.07 2.26
C ALA A 128 17.27 -16.47 2.68
N LYS A 129 17.35 -16.73 3.99
CA LYS A 129 17.64 -18.07 4.53
C LYS A 129 16.60 -19.09 4.07
N LYS A 130 15.32 -18.77 4.16
CA LYS A 130 14.21 -19.66 3.79
C LYS A 130 14.20 -19.98 2.29
N LEU A 131 14.42 -18.98 1.43
CA LEU A 131 14.56 -19.16 -0.01
C LEU A 131 15.77 -20.02 -0.40
N ALA A 132 16.93 -19.75 0.22
CA ALA A 132 18.15 -20.51 -0.02
C ALA A 132 18.02 -21.99 0.39
N GLN A 133 17.34 -22.28 1.53
CA GLN A 133 17.03 -23.64 1.97
C GLN A 133 16.13 -24.39 0.97
N ARG A 134 15.32 -23.68 0.20
CA ARG A 134 14.50 -24.23 -0.89
C ARG A 134 15.26 -24.38 -2.22
N GLY A 135 16.57 -24.04 -2.25
CA GLY A 135 17.43 -24.18 -3.41
C GLY A 135 17.37 -23.04 -4.43
N PHE A 136 16.76 -21.91 -4.08
CA PHE A 136 16.73 -20.73 -4.94
C PHE A 136 18.02 -19.93 -4.88
N LYS A 137 18.35 -19.26 -5.98
CA LYS A 137 19.41 -18.26 -6.01
C LYS A 137 18.88 -16.98 -5.36
N VAL A 138 19.57 -16.48 -4.33
CA VAL A 138 19.11 -15.35 -3.51
C VAL A 138 20.24 -14.33 -3.32
N PHE A 139 19.90 -13.06 -3.44
CA PHE A 139 20.76 -11.94 -3.12
C PHE A 139 20.17 -11.12 -1.96
N LEU A 140 21.04 -10.66 -1.08
CA LEU A 140 20.74 -9.67 -0.06
C LEU A 140 21.42 -8.36 -0.43
N PRO A 141 20.75 -7.20 -0.36
CA PRO A 141 21.42 -5.92 -0.48
C PRO A 141 22.33 -5.66 0.73
N ALA A 142 23.30 -4.76 0.58
CA ALA A 142 24.05 -4.23 1.71
C ALA A 142 23.16 -3.37 2.62
N GLY A 143 23.56 -3.12 3.86
CA GLY A 143 22.86 -2.20 4.76
C GLY A 143 22.83 -2.64 6.21
N GLU A 144 22.10 -1.92 7.04
CA GLU A 144 21.91 -2.15 8.46
C GLU A 144 20.72 -3.08 8.71
N ILE A 145 20.81 -3.97 9.69
CA ILE A 145 19.68 -4.82 10.11
C ILE A 145 18.83 -4.07 11.14
N LYS A 146 17.58 -3.80 10.80
CA LYS A 146 16.56 -3.28 11.70
C LYS A 146 15.84 -4.46 12.39
N LEU A 147 16.08 -4.64 13.68
CA LEU A 147 15.57 -5.81 14.40
C LEU A 147 14.02 -5.85 14.51
N THR A 148 13.34 -4.71 14.61
CA THR A 148 11.87 -4.66 14.75
C THR A 148 11.12 -5.28 13.58
N THR A 149 11.69 -5.23 12.39
CA THR A 149 11.10 -5.77 11.14
C THR A 149 11.99 -6.82 10.48
N GLU A 150 13.14 -7.14 11.07
CA GLU A 150 14.15 -8.07 10.52
C GLU A 150 14.58 -7.72 9.09
N ALA A 151 14.50 -6.42 8.77
CA ALA A 151 14.78 -5.88 7.46
C ALA A 151 16.18 -5.27 7.38
N ILE A 152 16.84 -5.43 6.25
CA ILE A 152 18.02 -4.64 5.88
C ILE A 152 17.53 -3.29 5.37
N VAL A 153 18.06 -2.20 5.95
CA VAL A 153 17.66 -0.81 5.66
C VAL A 153 18.88 0.08 5.45
N GLY A 154 18.64 1.33 5.09
CA GLY A 154 19.67 2.35 4.96
C GLY A 154 20.00 2.72 3.51
N ALA A 155 20.86 3.72 3.35
CA ALA A 155 21.24 4.26 2.04
C ALA A 155 21.98 3.24 1.17
N GLU A 156 22.79 2.39 1.78
CA GLU A 156 23.50 1.30 1.11
C GLU A 156 22.53 0.27 0.53
N CYS A 157 21.43 -0.01 1.25
CA CYS A 157 20.38 -0.90 0.77
C CYS A 157 19.72 -0.32 -0.49
N VAL A 158 19.31 0.93 -0.46
CA VAL A 158 18.74 1.64 -1.60
C VAL A 158 19.72 1.64 -2.77
N SER A 159 20.98 2.01 -2.55
CA SER A 159 22.02 2.03 -3.58
C SER A 159 22.25 0.66 -4.23
N SER A 160 22.26 -0.41 -3.41
CA SER A 160 22.40 -1.79 -3.91
C SER A 160 21.24 -2.18 -4.84
N LEU A 161 20.03 -1.73 -4.52
CA LEU A 161 18.81 -2.06 -5.27
C LEU A 161 18.72 -1.33 -6.61
N GLN A 162 19.37 -0.19 -6.75
CA GLN A 162 19.39 0.60 -8.00
C GLN A 162 20.01 -0.14 -9.20
N ALA A 163 20.86 -1.11 -8.93
CA ALA A 163 21.51 -1.91 -9.98
C ALA A 163 20.60 -3.02 -10.56
N TYR A 164 19.44 -3.27 -9.98
CA TYR A 164 18.56 -4.36 -10.37
C TYR A 164 17.35 -3.86 -11.17
N ASN A 165 16.83 -4.73 -12.06
CA ASN A 165 15.56 -4.54 -12.74
C ASN A 165 14.73 -5.80 -12.51
N PHE A 166 13.66 -5.68 -11.74
CA PHE A 166 12.83 -6.80 -11.33
C PHE A 166 11.73 -7.08 -12.37
N THR A 167 11.45 -8.34 -12.64
CA THR A 167 10.25 -8.72 -13.40
C THR A 167 9.01 -8.50 -12.55
N LYS A 168 9.10 -8.86 -11.27
CA LYS A 168 8.02 -8.73 -10.28
C LYS A 168 8.59 -8.35 -8.92
N SER A 169 7.86 -7.56 -8.16
CA SER A 169 8.15 -7.30 -6.75
C SER A 169 6.91 -7.50 -5.89
N PHE A 170 7.11 -8.06 -4.68
CA PHE A 170 6.07 -8.31 -3.70
C PHE A 170 6.41 -7.56 -2.41
N ILE A 171 5.60 -6.59 -2.07
CA ILE A 171 5.91 -5.56 -1.07
C ILE A 171 4.78 -5.48 -0.05
N GLY A 172 5.13 -5.42 1.23
CA GLY A 172 4.19 -5.19 2.32
C GLY A 172 3.80 -3.73 2.49
N ALA A 173 2.61 -3.50 3.06
CA ALA A 173 2.12 -2.17 3.43
C ALA A 173 1.61 -2.12 4.87
N ASN A 174 1.65 -0.93 5.48
CA ASN A 174 1.07 -0.67 6.79
C ASN A 174 -0.20 0.18 6.71
N GLY A 175 -0.35 0.97 5.65
CA GLY A 175 -1.54 1.76 5.37
C GLY A 175 -1.81 1.88 3.88
N ILE A 176 -3.09 1.86 3.51
CA ILE A 176 -3.60 2.06 2.16
C ILE A 176 -4.77 3.04 2.25
N SER A 177 -4.65 4.17 1.59
CA SER A 177 -5.63 5.24 1.63
C SER A 177 -5.81 5.87 0.24
N LEU A 178 -7.04 6.30 -0.07
CA LEU A 178 -7.32 7.05 -1.29
C LEU A 178 -6.69 8.44 -1.28
N SER A 179 -6.48 9.01 -0.10
CA SER A 179 -5.91 10.36 0.05
C SER A 179 -4.38 10.37 0.06
N ALA A 180 -3.74 9.30 0.58
CA ALA A 180 -2.30 9.25 0.81
C ALA A 180 -1.57 8.12 0.07
N GLY A 181 -2.27 7.29 -0.71
CA GLY A 181 -1.63 6.17 -1.38
C GLY A 181 -1.27 5.02 -0.43
N VAL A 182 -0.12 4.40 -0.66
CA VAL A 182 0.40 3.28 0.16
C VAL A 182 1.51 3.76 1.07
N SER A 183 1.43 3.44 2.35
CA SER A 183 2.30 4.02 3.37
C SER A 183 2.89 3.00 4.36
N THR A 184 4.00 3.39 4.99
CA THR A 184 4.70 2.65 6.05
C THR A 184 5.18 3.62 7.13
N PRO A 185 5.35 3.21 8.41
CA PRO A 185 5.80 4.12 9.46
C PRO A 185 7.25 4.59 9.30
N ASP A 186 8.12 3.76 8.75
CA ASP A 186 9.56 3.97 8.71
C ASP A 186 10.03 4.56 7.38
N ARG A 187 10.81 5.65 7.45
CA ARG A 187 11.33 6.36 6.28
C ARG A 187 12.33 5.53 5.48
N ASN A 188 13.18 4.76 6.14
CA ASN A 188 14.18 3.95 5.44
C ASN A 188 13.51 2.81 4.68
N GLU A 189 12.50 2.16 5.29
CA GLU A 189 11.69 1.15 4.60
C GLU A 189 10.91 1.76 3.42
N ALA A 190 10.33 2.94 3.61
CA ALA A 190 9.63 3.66 2.54
C ALA A 190 10.54 3.91 1.34
N SER A 191 11.78 4.34 1.58
CA SER A 191 12.77 4.60 0.52
C SER A 191 13.12 3.34 -0.27
N ILE A 192 13.28 2.18 0.42
CA ILE A 192 13.53 0.89 -0.21
C ILE A 192 12.34 0.45 -1.07
N LYS A 193 11.13 0.50 -0.50
CA LYS A 193 9.90 0.12 -1.20
C LYS A 193 9.68 0.97 -2.46
N ALA A 194 9.84 2.28 -2.36
CA ALA A 194 9.74 3.20 -3.50
C ALA A 194 10.78 2.89 -4.59
N GLU A 195 12.03 2.63 -4.20
CA GLU A 195 13.10 2.29 -5.13
C GLU A 195 12.83 0.97 -5.86
N VAL A 196 12.40 -0.06 -5.13
CA VAL A 196 12.05 -1.36 -5.73
C VAL A 196 10.88 -1.23 -6.70
N ILE A 197 9.83 -0.48 -6.35
CA ILE A 197 8.68 -0.24 -7.25
C ILE A 197 9.16 0.42 -8.54
N ARG A 198 10.01 1.42 -8.44
CA ARG A 198 10.57 2.14 -9.60
C ARG A 198 11.35 1.24 -10.55
N HIS A 199 11.99 0.20 -10.03
CA HIS A 199 12.80 -0.78 -10.77
C HIS A 199 12.06 -2.08 -11.09
N SER A 200 10.74 -2.14 -10.88
CA SER A 200 9.92 -3.33 -11.14
C SER A 200 9.05 -3.15 -12.39
N ARG A 201 9.02 -4.18 -13.24
CA ARG A 201 8.06 -4.22 -14.35
C ARG A 201 6.62 -4.32 -13.84
N THR A 202 6.41 -5.09 -12.77
CA THR A 202 5.12 -5.20 -12.09
C THR A 202 5.37 -5.25 -10.59
N ALA A 203 4.78 -4.30 -9.85
CA ALA A 203 4.87 -4.23 -8.41
C ALA A 203 3.52 -4.62 -7.77
N TYR A 204 3.58 -5.56 -6.82
CA TYR A 204 2.43 -6.04 -6.07
C TYR A 204 2.55 -5.60 -4.61
N ILE A 205 1.47 -5.04 -4.07
CA ILE A 205 1.32 -4.77 -2.64
C ILE A 205 0.51 -5.92 -2.03
N LEU A 206 1.09 -6.61 -1.05
CA LEU A 206 0.43 -7.68 -0.30
C LEU A 206 -0.11 -7.13 1.02
N SER A 207 -1.41 -7.04 1.15
CA SER A 207 -2.03 -6.39 2.30
C SER A 207 -3.37 -7.01 2.65
N ASP A 208 -3.59 -7.33 3.91
CA ASP A 208 -4.91 -7.73 4.41
C ASP A 208 -5.83 -6.49 4.53
N HIS A 209 -7.14 -6.75 4.64
CA HIS A 209 -8.19 -5.72 4.66
C HIS A 209 -8.02 -4.69 5.79
N SER A 210 -7.32 -5.01 6.88
CA SER A 210 -7.15 -4.10 8.02
C SER A 210 -6.27 -2.88 7.72
N LYS A 211 -5.54 -2.89 6.60
CA LYS A 211 -4.63 -1.81 6.20
C LYS A 211 -5.32 -0.74 5.36
N PHE A 212 -6.54 -1.01 4.86
CA PHE A 212 -7.32 -0.02 4.15
C PHE A 212 -7.87 1.04 5.11
N ASP A 213 -8.06 2.26 4.62
CA ASP A 213 -8.41 3.46 5.40
C ASP A 213 -7.43 3.76 6.55
N GLN A 214 -6.15 3.34 6.40
CA GLN A 214 -5.06 3.65 7.31
C GLN A 214 -4.03 4.51 6.60
N ILE A 215 -3.53 5.54 7.30
CA ILE A 215 -2.36 6.32 6.88
C ILE A 215 -1.28 6.15 7.93
N THR A 216 -0.06 5.89 7.48
CA THR A 216 1.12 5.89 8.34
C THR A 216 2.09 7.00 7.93
N SER A 217 3.19 7.17 8.66
CA SER A 217 4.02 8.38 8.61
C SER A 217 4.59 8.72 7.22
N VAL A 218 4.84 7.72 6.35
CA VAL A 218 5.53 7.94 5.08
C VAL A 218 4.84 7.21 3.94
N THR A 219 4.35 7.95 2.96
CA THR A 219 3.86 7.41 1.69
C THR A 219 5.04 7.02 0.80
N PHE A 220 4.98 5.85 0.18
CA PHE A 220 6.04 5.38 -0.71
C PHE A 220 5.58 5.12 -2.15
N THR A 221 4.27 5.08 -2.42
CA THR A 221 3.73 4.99 -3.79
C THR A 221 2.26 5.41 -3.86
N ASP A 222 1.84 5.83 -5.04
CA ASP A 222 0.43 6.04 -5.38
C ASP A 222 -0.26 4.71 -5.69
N LEU A 223 -1.59 4.68 -5.59
CA LEU A 223 -2.38 3.46 -5.77
C LEU A 223 -2.40 2.95 -7.22
N ASP A 224 -2.31 3.85 -8.18
CA ASP A 224 -2.35 3.56 -9.63
C ASP A 224 -1.05 2.94 -10.17
N LYS A 225 0.04 3.00 -9.41
CA LYS A 225 1.37 2.48 -9.80
C LYS A 225 1.58 1.02 -9.42
N VAL A 226 0.66 0.41 -8.69
CA VAL A 226 0.82 -0.93 -8.13
C VAL A 226 -0.45 -1.76 -8.28
N ILE A 227 -0.31 -3.08 -8.15
CA ILE A 227 -1.43 -4.00 -8.05
C ILE A 227 -1.55 -4.44 -6.59
N ILE A 228 -2.70 -4.22 -5.97
CA ILE A 228 -2.93 -4.60 -4.58
C ILE A 228 -3.58 -5.98 -4.54
N ILE A 229 -2.98 -6.92 -3.81
CA ILE A 229 -3.54 -8.23 -3.53
C ILE A 229 -4.02 -8.22 -2.08
N THR A 230 -5.31 -8.43 -1.88
CA THR A 230 -5.94 -8.43 -0.56
C THR A 230 -6.89 -9.62 -0.39
N ASP A 231 -7.19 -10.00 0.85
CA ASP A 231 -8.20 -11.01 1.14
C ASP A 231 -9.58 -10.55 0.65
N LYS A 232 -10.03 -9.39 1.09
CA LYS A 232 -11.32 -8.77 0.73
C LYS A 232 -11.26 -7.26 0.83
N LEU A 233 -12.14 -6.57 0.12
CA LEU A 233 -12.38 -5.14 0.27
C LEU A 233 -13.61 -4.88 1.15
N SER A 234 -13.43 -4.06 2.17
CA SER A 234 -14.53 -3.56 3.00
C SER A 234 -15.35 -2.49 2.27
N ASP A 235 -14.73 -1.77 1.35
CA ASP A 235 -15.36 -0.68 0.59
C ASP A 235 -14.90 -0.70 -0.87
N LYS A 236 -15.86 -0.75 -1.79
CA LYS A 236 -15.63 -0.75 -3.25
C LYS A 236 -15.07 0.57 -3.80
N LYS A 237 -15.00 1.64 -2.99
CA LYS A 237 -14.44 2.94 -3.40
C LYS A 237 -13.01 2.83 -3.97
N TYR A 238 -12.24 1.87 -3.51
CA TYR A 238 -10.87 1.64 -3.98
C TYR A 238 -10.78 1.11 -5.41
N LEU A 239 -11.82 0.43 -5.92
CA LEU A 239 -11.81 -0.14 -7.28
C LEU A 239 -11.74 0.89 -8.40
N THR A 240 -12.06 2.15 -8.11
CA THR A 240 -11.98 3.26 -9.08
C THR A 240 -10.60 3.92 -9.12
N ALA A 241 -9.77 3.71 -8.09
CA ALA A 241 -8.48 4.38 -7.92
C ALA A 241 -7.28 3.43 -7.95
N ALA A 242 -7.51 2.12 -7.83
CA ALA A 242 -6.45 1.12 -7.73
C ALA A 242 -6.79 -0.15 -8.51
N ASN A 243 -5.76 -0.84 -8.98
CA ASN A 243 -5.89 -2.20 -9.51
C ASN A 243 -5.83 -3.17 -8.33
N ILE A 244 -6.98 -3.77 -7.98
CA ILE A 244 -7.10 -4.63 -6.79
C ILE A 244 -7.53 -6.03 -7.18
N LYS A 245 -6.88 -7.02 -6.57
CA LYS A 245 -7.22 -8.43 -6.66
C LYS A 245 -7.64 -8.93 -5.27
N GLU A 246 -8.90 -9.29 -5.13
CA GLU A 246 -9.43 -9.99 -3.97
C GLU A 246 -9.23 -11.51 -4.13
N VAL A 247 -8.84 -12.21 -3.04
CA VAL A 247 -8.46 -13.64 -3.07
C VAL A 247 -9.22 -14.54 -2.10
N MET A 248 -10.22 -13.99 -1.40
CA MET A 248 -11.15 -14.74 -0.55
C MET A 248 -12.59 -14.45 -0.91
#